data_e89be3a9d15e14d82c73e2d6c080d178
#
_entry.id   e89be3a9d15e14d82c73e2d6c080d178
#
_cell.length_a   1.000
_cell.length_b   1.000
_cell.length_c   1.000
_cell.angle_alpha   90.00
_cell.angle_beta   90.00
_cell.angle_gamma   90.00
#
_symmetry.space_group_name_H-M   'P 1'
#
loop_
_entity.id
_entity.type
_entity.pdbx_description
1 polymer ?
#
loop_
_entity_poly.entity_id
_entity_poly.type
_entity_poly.pdbx_seq_one_letter_code
_entity_poly.pdbx_strand_id
1 'polypeptide(L)'
;YDYNAKETYRAELGAIGGITDARSLAKLLTPLAQNNGELLSRNTVNELSKSNIKTPIDNMLLFPTNFSNGFMLNMDNRSKFEGEGGSFMIGHNAFGHVGYGGSSATFADPNTKVSFGYLTNKLGGEYLINERAQNLIDETYKCLK
;
A
#
# COMPACT_ATOMS: atom_id res chain seq x y z
N TYR A 1 5.22 -4.25 -23.50
CA TYR A 1 4.54 -5.34 -22.78
C TYR A 1 3.07 -4.97 -22.60
N ASP A 2 2.16 -5.83 -23.06
CA ASP A 2 0.71 -5.63 -22.92
C ASP A 2 0.21 -6.36 -21.68
N TYR A 3 -0.03 -5.61 -20.61
CA TYR A 3 -0.55 -6.16 -19.35
C TYR A 3 -1.99 -6.68 -19.42
N ASN A 4 -2.73 -6.32 -20.48
CA ASN A 4 -4.10 -6.79 -20.71
C ASN A 4 -4.17 -7.99 -21.67
N ALA A 5 -3.03 -8.44 -22.19
CA ALA A 5 -3.00 -9.62 -23.05
C ALA A 5 -3.36 -10.89 -22.27
N LYS A 6 -4.04 -11.80 -22.92
CA LYS A 6 -4.46 -13.08 -22.33
C LYS A 6 -3.27 -13.92 -21.86
N GLU A 7 -2.15 -13.82 -22.56
CA GLU A 7 -0.89 -14.48 -22.23
C GLU A 7 -0.31 -13.97 -20.92
N THR A 8 -0.43 -12.65 -20.63
CA THR A 8 -0.02 -12.04 -19.37
C THR A 8 -0.82 -12.60 -18.20
N TYR A 9 -2.13 -12.74 -18.35
CA TYR A 9 -2.96 -13.33 -17.29
C TYR A 9 -2.61 -14.78 -17.02
N ARG A 10 -2.27 -15.54 -18.06
CA ARG A 10 -1.85 -16.94 -17.94
C ARG A 10 -0.46 -17.14 -17.38
N ALA A 11 0.37 -16.11 -17.40
CA ALA A 11 1.74 -16.17 -16.86
C ALA A 11 1.79 -16.18 -15.33
N GLU A 12 0.65 -15.99 -14.63
CA GLU A 12 0.51 -16.06 -13.18
C GLU A 12 1.59 -15.25 -12.42
N LEU A 13 1.83 -14.01 -12.90
CA LEU A 13 2.86 -13.14 -12.35
C LEU A 13 2.43 -12.61 -10.98
N GLY A 14 2.95 -13.19 -9.91
CA GLY A 14 2.55 -12.87 -8.53
C GLY A 14 2.66 -11.40 -8.14
N ALA A 15 3.61 -10.66 -8.76
CA ALA A 15 3.81 -9.24 -8.47
C ALA A 15 2.83 -8.30 -9.18
N ILE A 16 2.27 -8.71 -10.33
CA ILE A 16 1.48 -7.82 -11.21
C ILE A 16 0.23 -8.48 -11.80
N GLY A 17 -0.03 -9.74 -11.45
CA GLY A 17 -1.11 -10.54 -12.05
C GLY A 17 -2.48 -10.38 -11.38
N GLY A 18 -2.60 -9.60 -10.33
CA GLY A 18 -3.86 -9.41 -9.62
C GLY A 18 -4.88 -8.61 -10.45
N ILE A 19 -6.10 -9.15 -10.60
CA ILE A 19 -7.23 -8.47 -11.25
C ILE A 19 -8.33 -8.30 -10.22
N THR A 20 -8.67 -7.06 -9.90
CA THR A 20 -9.63 -6.77 -8.85
C THR A 20 -10.20 -5.35 -9.00
N ASP A 21 -11.06 -4.95 -8.09
CA ASP A 21 -11.57 -3.58 -7.94
C ASP A 21 -11.20 -3.01 -6.54
N ALA A 22 -11.33 -1.70 -6.38
CA ALA A 22 -10.96 -1.02 -5.14
C ALA A 22 -11.77 -1.52 -3.93
N ARG A 23 -13.06 -1.81 -4.10
CA ARG A 23 -13.93 -2.34 -3.05
C ARG A 23 -13.46 -3.72 -2.58
N SER A 24 -13.12 -4.59 -3.52
CA SER A 24 -12.63 -5.94 -3.22
C SER A 24 -11.29 -5.91 -2.50
N LEU A 25 -10.37 -5.01 -2.89
CA LEU A 25 -9.11 -4.80 -2.17
C LEU A 25 -9.34 -4.34 -0.73
N ALA A 26 -10.19 -3.33 -0.52
CA ALA A 26 -10.53 -2.87 0.81
C ALA A 26 -11.17 -3.99 1.63
N LYS A 27 -12.10 -4.74 1.04
CA LYS A 27 -12.77 -5.86 1.70
C LYS A 27 -11.81 -6.99 2.09
N LEU A 28 -10.83 -7.30 1.24
CA LEU A 28 -9.78 -8.30 1.53
C LEU A 28 -8.97 -7.94 2.78
N LEU A 29 -8.69 -6.65 2.97
CA LEU A 29 -7.91 -6.18 4.11
C LEU A 29 -8.76 -5.86 5.37
N THR A 30 -10.09 -5.91 5.28
CA THR A 30 -10.97 -5.61 6.41
C THR A 30 -10.70 -6.48 7.64
N PRO A 31 -10.54 -7.82 7.55
CA PRO A 31 -10.24 -8.65 8.71
C PRO A 31 -8.90 -8.29 9.38
N LEU A 32 -7.92 -7.80 8.59
CA LEU A 32 -6.62 -7.35 9.10
C LEU A 32 -6.75 -6.01 9.82
N ALA A 33 -7.52 -5.08 9.27
CA ALA A 33 -7.83 -3.81 9.93
C ALA A 33 -8.62 -3.99 11.21
N GLN A 34 -9.57 -4.90 11.24
CA GLN A 34 -10.34 -5.24 12.44
C GLN A 34 -9.51 -5.99 13.49
N ASN A 35 -8.45 -6.68 13.07
CA ASN A 35 -7.59 -7.51 13.91
C ASN A 35 -8.40 -8.49 14.79
N ASN A 36 -9.42 -9.09 14.20
CA ASN A 36 -10.38 -9.95 14.89
C ASN A 36 -9.97 -11.43 14.94
N GLY A 37 -8.90 -11.80 14.25
CA GLY A 37 -8.40 -13.17 14.19
C GLY A 37 -9.08 -14.06 13.14
N GLU A 38 -9.94 -13.50 12.30
CA GLU A 38 -10.71 -14.23 11.29
C GLU A 38 -9.83 -14.78 10.15
N LEU A 39 -8.97 -13.93 9.56
CA LEU A 39 -8.10 -14.30 8.45
C LEU A 39 -6.69 -14.71 8.93
N LEU A 40 -6.12 -13.90 9.82
CA LEU A 40 -4.81 -14.13 10.44
C LEU A 40 -4.92 -13.95 11.95
N SER A 41 -4.08 -14.63 12.70
CA SER A 41 -4.05 -14.43 14.16
C SER A 41 -3.73 -12.99 14.51
N ARG A 42 -4.23 -12.50 15.65
CA ARG A 42 -3.92 -11.14 16.13
C ARG A 42 -2.42 -10.89 16.27
N ASN A 43 -1.68 -11.92 16.71
CA ASN A 43 -0.23 -11.85 16.79
C ASN A 43 0.39 -11.63 15.41
N THR A 44 -0.04 -12.38 14.40
CA THR A 44 0.45 -12.20 13.02
C THR A 44 0.15 -10.80 12.51
N VAL A 45 -1.08 -10.29 12.68
CA VAL A 45 -1.45 -8.92 12.27
C VAL A 45 -0.57 -7.88 12.97
N ASN A 46 -0.30 -8.05 14.26
CA ASN A 46 0.58 -7.14 15.00
C ASN A 46 2.04 -7.17 14.47
N GLU A 47 2.53 -8.33 14.02
CA GLU A 47 3.86 -8.42 13.39
C GLU A 47 3.90 -7.73 12.03
N LEU A 48 2.79 -7.72 11.26
CA LEU A 48 2.70 -7.00 9.98
C LEU A 48 2.77 -5.49 10.13
N SER A 49 2.47 -4.95 11.31
CA SER A 49 2.59 -3.51 11.63
C SER A 49 4.00 -3.10 12.08
N LYS A 50 4.92 -4.05 12.27
CA LYS A 50 6.26 -3.78 12.77
C LYS A 50 7.26 -3.65 11.63
N SER A 51 8.13 -2.65 11.74
CA SER A 51 9.24 -2.50 10.81
C SER A 51 10.22 -3.66 10.95
N ASN A 52 10.46 -4.35 9.85
CA ASN A 52 11.44 -5.42 9.75
C ASN A 52 12.69 -4.96 9.00
N ILE A 53 12.48 -4.20 7.90
CA ILE A 53 13.57 -3.65 7.10
C ILE A 53 13.32 -2.16 6.91
N LYS A 54 14.22 -1.35 7.43
CA LYS A 54 14.25 0.09 7.21
C LYS A 54 15.61 0.48 6.66
N THR A 55 15.63 1.02 5.46
CA THR A 55 16.88 1.41 4.78
C THR A 55 16.83 2.86 4.35
N PRO A 56 17.93 3.61 4.47
CA PRO A 56 18.03 4.98 3.98
C PRO A 56 18.06 5.04 2.45
N ILE A 57 18.48 3.96 1.79
CA ILE A 57 18.48 3.82 0.32
C ILE A 57 18.14 2.36 0.01
N ASP A 58 17.00 2.16 -0.61
CA ASP A 58 16.63 0.88 -1.20
C ASP A 58 17.38 0.66 -2.50
N ASN A 59 17.93 -0.52 -2.70
CA ASN A 59 18.77 -0.79 -3.89
C ASN A 59 17.98 -0.81 -5.21
N MET A 60 16.67 -0.97 -5.15
CA MET A 60 15.81 -0.99 -6.33
C MET A 60 15.06 0.32 -6.52
N LEU A 61 14.51 0.86 -5.44
CA LEU A 61 13.70 2.08 -5.49
C LEU A 61 14.54 3.36 -5.38
N LEU A 62 15.79 3.25 -4.92
CA LEU A 62 16.79 4.32 -4.79
C LEU A 62 16.39 5.46 -3.85
N PHE A 63 15.46 5.22 -2.92
CA PHE A 63 15.06 6.13 -1.86
C PHE A 63 14.81 5.37 -0.54
N PRO A 64 14.59 6.09 0.58
CA PRO A 64 14.34 5.43 1.86
C PRO A 64 13.08 4.59 1.84
N THR A 65 13.17 3.37 2.36
CA THR A 65 12.02 2.47 2.48
C THR A 65 11.85 1.93 3.90
N ASN A 66 10.63 1.51 4.19
CA ASN A 66 10.25 0.89 5.45
C ASN A 66 9.26 -0.24 5.17
N PHE A 67 9.70 -1.48 5.37
CA PHE A 67 8.90 -2.67 5.15
C PHE A 67 8.73 -3.48 6.42
N SER A 68 7.57 -4.08 6.56
CA SER A 68 7.34 -5.20 7.46
C SER A 68 7.58 -6.54 6.74
N ASN A 69 7.09 -7.62 7.29
CA ASN A 69 7.11 -8.94 6.64
C ASN A 69 6.06 -9.00 5.51
N GLY A 70 6.39 -8.43 4.35
CA GLY A 70 5.56 -8.51 3.15
C GLY A 70 4.72 -7.27 2.83
N PHE A 71 4.72 -6.23 3.68
CA PHE A 71 3.99 -5.00 3.45
C PHE A 71 4.87 -3.77 3.55
N MET A 72 4.49 -2.72 2.86
CA MET A 72 5.00 -1.36 3.07
C MET A 72 4.35 -0.77 4.32
N LEU A 73 5.16 -0.03 5.07
CA LEU A 73 4.73 0.75 6.23
C LEU A 73 4.76 2.25 5.88
N ASN A 74 4.32 3.06 6.85
CA ASN A 74 4.37 4.51 6.70
C ASN A 74 5.78 4.99 6.32
N MET A 75 5.86 5.76 5.24
CA MET A 75 7.08 6.36 4.71
C MET A 75 6.81 7.81 4.32
N ASP A 76 7.44 8.76 5.02
CA ASP A 76 7.43 10.17 4.66
C ASP A 76 8.83 10.59 4.20
N ASN A 77 9.01 10.71 2.91
CA ASN A 77 10.26 11.08 2.27
C ASN A 77 10.21 12.48 1.65
N ARG A 78 9.16 13.27 1.89
CA ARG A 78 8.96 14.60 1.29
C ARG A 78 10.11 15.58 1.57
N SER A 79 10.74 15.47 2.72
CA SER A 79 11.90 16.31 3.07
C SER A 79 13.19 15.95 2.32
N LYS A 80 13.24 14.80 1.66
CA LYS A 80 14.45 14.29 1.00
C LYS A 80 14.37 14.34 -0.52
N PHE A 81 13.17 14.43 -1.06
CA PHE A 81 12.93 14.45 -2.50
C PHE A 81 11.95 15.58 -2.82
N GLU A 82 12.36 16.49 -3.70
CA GLU A 82 11.44 17.43 -4.31
C GLU A 82 10.49 16.64 -5.21
N GLY A 83 9.29 16.41 -4.74
CA GLY A 83 8.26 15.64 -5.43
C GLY A 83 7.69 14.51 -4.56
N GLU A 84 6.50 14.07 -4.88
CA GLU A 84 5.68 13.22 -4.00
C GLU A 84 5.91 11.73 -4.20
N GLY A 85 6.70 11.34 -5.19
CA GLY A 85 6.76 9.98 -5.71
C GLY A 85 7.41 8.93 -4.81
N GLY A 86 8.09 9.32 -3.73
CA GLY A 86 8.83 8.42 -2.84
C GLY A 86 8.20 8.21 -1.47
N SER A 87 6.97 8.68 -1.25
CA SER A 87 6.28 8.57 0.04
C SER A 87 5.08 7.64 -0.04
N PHE A 88 4.68 7.08 1.09
CA PHE A 88 3.42 6.39 1.32
C PHE A 88 2.99 6.69 2.74
N MET A 89 2.19 7.74 2.90
CA MET A 89 1.81 8.24 4.22
C MET A 89 0.48 7.65 4.66
N ILE A 90 0.56 6.73 5.59
CA ILE A 90 -0.57 6.04 6.23
C ILE A 90 -0.43 6.10 7.75
N GLY A 91 -1.38 5.57 8.48
CA GLY A 91 -1.33 5.50 9.94
C GLY A 91 -0.06 4.82 10.45
N HIS A 92 0.38 5.17 11.67
CA HIS A 92 1.64 4.67 12.25
C HIS A 92 1.73 3.15 12.31
N ASN A 93 0.62 2.47 12.62
CA ASN A 93 0.53 1.01 12.67
C ASN A 93 -0.15 0.40 11.45
N ALA A 94 -0.46 1.22 10.46
CA ALA A 94 -1.01 0.74 9.20
C ALA A 94 0.08 0.05 8.36
N PHE A 95 -0.35 -0.93 7.59
CA PHE A 95 0.50 -1.65 6.66
C PHE A 95 -0.27 -1.93 5.37
N GLY A 96 0.40 -1.86 4.25
CA GLY A 96 -0.25 -1.97 2.96
C GLY A 96 0.73 -2.09 1.81
N HIS A 97 0.28 -1.75 0.63
CA HIS A 97 1.12 -1.72 -0.56
C HIS A 97 0.59 -0.71 -1.57
N VAL A 98 1.47 -0.25 -2.43
CA VAL A 98 1.13 0.63 -3.55
C VAL A 98 1.58 0.02 -4.87
N GLY A 99 0.85 0.32 -5.94
CA GLY A 99 1.25 -0.06 -7.29
C GLY A 99 2.06 1.05 -7.96
N TYR A 100 2.95 0.64 -8.86
CA TYR A 100 3.77 1.56 -9.65
C TYR A 100 2.95 2.64 -10.34
N GLY A 101 3.48 3.86 -10.37
CA GLY A 101 2.80 5.02 -10.96
C GLY A 101 1.54 5.44 -10.18
N GLY A 102 1.44 5.07 -8.90
CA GLY A 102 0.24 5.34 -8.10
C GLY A 102 -1.01 4.67 -8.66
N SER A 103 -0.85 3.54 -9.36
CA SER A 103 -1.96 2.80 -9.97
C SER A 103 -2.92 2.23 -8.94
N SER A 104 -2.40 1.89 -7.79
CA SER A 104 -3.18 1.39 -6.66
C SER A 104 -2.59 1.81 -5.33
N ALA A 105 -3.43 1.87 -4.31
CA ALA A 105 -3.02 1.97 -2.91
C ALA A 105 -4.00 1.17 -2.08
N THR A 106 -3.48 0.31 -1.23
CA THR A 106 -4.29 -0.47 -0.32
C THR A 106 -3.58 -0.63 1.03
N PHE A 107 -4.33 -0.50 2.12
CA PHE A 107 -3.78 -0.72 3.45
C PHE A 107 -4.85 -1.17 4.45
N ALA A 108 -4.40 -1.80 5.52
CA ALA A 108 -5.14 -2.04 6.74
C ALA A 108 -4.54 -1.19 7.87
N ASP A 109 -5.38 -0.55 8.65
CA ASP A 109 -4.99 0.17 9.86
C ASP A 109 -5.73 -0.41 11.07
N PRO A 110 -5.08 -1.27 11.86
CA PRO A 110 -5.69 -1.86 13.04
C PRO A 110 -6.05 -0.85 14.14
N ASN A 111 -5.39 0.31 14.19
CA ASN A 111 -5.69 1.34 15.20
C ASN A 111 -7.01 2.04 14.94
N THR A 112 -7.26 2.40 13.69
CA THR A 112 -8.50 3.08 13.28
C THR A 112 -9.57 2.13 12.78
N LYS A 113 -9.22 0.83 12.63
CA LYS A 113 -10.08 -0.22 12.05
C LYS A 113 -10.53 0.08 10.62
N VAL A 114 -9.70 0.80 9.89
CA VAL A 114 -9.93 1.17 8.49
C VAL A 114 -9.17 0.23 7.57
N SER A 115 -9.85 -0.26 6.56
CA SER A 115 -9.24 -0.83 5.37
C SER A 115 -9.50 0.08 4.18
N PHE A 116 -8.48 0.34 3.39
CA PHE A 116 -8.52 1.27 2.28
C PHE A 116 -8.17 0.57 0.97
N GLY A 117 -8.84 0.94 -0.09
CA GLY A 117 -8.55 0.47 -1.44
C GLY A 117 -8.77 1.58 -2.45
N TYR A 118 -7.74 1.86 -3.24
CA TYR A 118 -7.77 2.81 -4.34
C TYR A 118 -7.19 2.15 -5.59
N LEU A 119 -7.84 2.36 -6.71
CA LEU A 119 -7.39 1.97 -8.03
C LEU A 119 -7.65 3.11 -9.02
N THR A 120 -6.77 3.24 -10.01
CA THR A 120 -6.96 4.17 -11.11
C THR A 120 -6.66 3.49 -12.45
N ASN A 121 -7.26 3.97 -13.51
CA ASN A 121 -7.00 3.53 -14.89
C ASN A 121 -5.95 4.38 -15.60
N LYS A 122 -5.30 5.34 -14.88
CA LYS A 122 -4.25 6.20 -15.42
C LYS A 122 -3.05 6.18 -14.49
N LEU A 123 -1.95 5.61 -14.97
CA LEU A 123 -0.67 5.65 -14.27
C LEU A 123 -0.13 7.07 -14.20
N GLY A 124 0.55 7.39 -13.11
CA GLY A 124 1.37 8.58 -12.96
C GLY A 124 2.84 8.30 -13.29
N GLY A 125 3.69 9.29 -13.09
CA GLY A 125 5.14 9.17 -13.19
C GLY A 125 5.84 8.83 -11.88
N GLU A 126 5.08 8.75 -10.79
CA GLU A 126 5.59 8.54 -9.45
C GLU A 126 5.98 7.08 -9.20
N TYR A 127 6.99 6.85 -8.35
CA TYR A 127 7.45 5.49 -8.04
C TYR A 127 6.50 4.75 -7.10
N LEU A 128 5.92 5.44 -6.12
CA LEU A 128 4.97 4.86 -5.17
C LEU A 128 3.58 5.41 -5.40
N ILE A 129 3.13 6.28 -4.51
CA ILE A 129 1.79 6.84 -4.54
C ILE A 129 1.79 8.19 -5.26
N ASN A 130 0.74 8.48 -6.00
CA ASN A 130 0.54 9.80 -6.57
C ASN A 130 -0.29 10.70 -5.62
N GLU A 131 -0.26 12.00 -5.89
CA GLU A 131 -0.98 13.02 -5.11
C GLU A 131 -2.48 12.69 -4.98
N ARG A 132 -3.09 12.22 -6.05
CA ARG A 132 -4.53 11.88 -6.05
C ARG A 132 -4.87 10.83 -4.99
N ALA A 133 -4.07 9.77 -4.90
CA ALA A 133 -4.30 8.71 -3.95
C ALA A 133 -3.93 9.15 -2.53
N GLN A 134 -2.83 9.91 -2.36
CA GLN A 134 -2.43 10.41 -1.05
C GLN A 134 -3.46 11.37 -0.48
N ASN A 135 -4.00 12.29 -1.29
CA ASN A 135 -5.04 13.21 -0.86
C ASN A 135 -6.30 12.46 -0.35
N LEU A 136 -6.69 11.37 -1.02
CA LEU A 136 -7.82 10.55 -0.56
C LEU A 136 -7.52 9.84 0.76
N ILE A 137 -6.29 9.37 0.96
CA ILE A 137 -5.85 8.78 2.23
C ILE A 137 -5.90 9.83 3.33
N ASP A 138 -5.34 11.01 3.09
CA ASP A 138 -5.29 12.11 4.06
C ASP A 138 -6.70 12.55 4.47
N GLU A 139 -7.60 12.72 3.51
CA GLU A 139 -9.01 13.05 3.81
C GLU A 139 -9.72 11.93 4.57
N THR A 140 -9.42 10.66 4.25
CA THR A 140 -9.94 9.53 5.03
C THR A 140 -9.55 9.65 6.49
N TYR A 141 -8.27 9.88 6.79
CA TYR A 141 -7.82 10.04 8.18
C TYR A 141 -8.35 11.30 8.87
N LYS A 142 -8.62 12.39 8.13
CA LYS A 142 -9.28 13.58 8.69
C LYS A 142 -10.72 13.30 9.12
N CYS A 143 -11.44 12.48 8.39
CA CYS A 143 -12.82 12.10 8.71
C CYS A 143 -12.95 11.16 9.92
N LEU A 144 -11.85 10.55 10.38
CA LEU A 144 -11.81 9.63 11.52
C LEU A 144 -11.53 10.31 12.88
N LYS A 145 -11.36 11.61 12.87
CA LYS A 145 -11.04 12.42 14.08
C LYS A 145 -12.33 12.90 14.77
#